data_ed38264d685da3edff9857685864d166
#
_entry.id   ed38264d685da3edff9857685864d166
#
_cell.length_a   1.000
_cell.length_b   1.000
_cell.length_c   1.000
_cell.angle_alpha   90.00
_cell.angle_beta   90.00
_cell.angle_gamma   90.00
#
_symmetry.space_group_name_H-M   'P 1'
#
loop_
_entity.id
_entity.type
_entity.pdbx_description
1 polymer ?
#
loop_
_entity_poly.entity_id
_entity_poly.type
_entity_poly.pdbx_seq_one_letter_code
_entity_poly.pdbx_strand_id
1 'polypeptide(L)'
;SLHDALPISLTGNVKESGARLENALINGGGNLKGIGSTLEGLDVMQFPYEYILEKAWNLNVDDNKWIECLADRHVGCVSQPVRDAWKRLFNDIYAQVPRTLGTLPGYRPALNKNSEKRTSNVYSNVELLEVWRKLNEAPSDRRDAFRLDLITVGRQVLGNYFLDVKMEFDRMVEAKDYQALKACGEKMKEILNDL
;
A
#
# COMPACT_ATOMS: atom_id res chain seq x y z
N SER A 1 19.84 6.41 -7.72
CA SER A 1 19.71 5.13 -7.01
C SER A 1 18.24 4.99 -6.61
N LEU A 2 17.64 3.85 -6.87
CA LEU A 2 16.31 3.44 -6.38
C LEU A 2 16.36 3.13 -4.87
N HIS A 3 17.04 3.97 -4.10
CA HIS A 3 17.19 3.82 -2.66
C HIS A 3 16.00 4.37 -1.85
N ASP A 4 14.89 4.61 -2.50
CA ASP A 4 13.67 4.84 -1.75
C ASP A 4 13.19 3.45 -1.29
N ALA A 5 13.53 3.12 -0.05
CA ALA A 5 12.99 1.96 0.63
C ALA A 5 11.50 1.84 0.32
N LEU A 6 11.11 0.76 -0.32
CA LEU A 6 9.69 0.52 -0.53
C LEU A 6 9.08 0.26 0.84
N PRO A 7 8.24 1.16 1.30
CA PRO A 7 7.71 1.06 2.65
C PRO A 7 6.74 -0.11 2.76
N ILE A 8 6.55 -0.57 3.96
CA ILE A 8 5.51 -1.51 4.37
C ILE A 8 4.09 -0.93 4.13
N SER A 9 3.97 0.26 3.56
CA SER A 9 2.70 0.92 3.21
C SER A 9 2.40 0.80 1.73
N LEU A 10 1.12 0.77 1.36
CA LEU A 10 0.65 0.77 -0.02
C LEU A 10 1.02 2.10 -0.72
N THR A 11 2.25 2.19 -1.16
CA THR A 11 2.80 3.30 -1.93
C THR A 11 3.88 2.74 -2.85
N GLY A 12 4.60 3.53 -3.60
CA GLY A 12 5.76 3.02 -4.33
C GLY A 12 6.11 3.80 -5.58
N ASN A 13 5.27 4.79 -5.96
CA ASN A 13 5.51 5.58 -7.18
C ASN A 13 5.81 4.70 -8.40
N VAL A 14 5.07 3.61 -8.53
CA VAL A 14 5.36 2.53 -9.50
C VAL A 14 5.38 3.03 -10.94
N LYS A 15 4.50 3.97 -11.29
CA LYS A 15 4.44 4.54 -12.64
C LYS A 15 5.71 5.32 -12.98
N GLU A 16 6.17 6.17 -12.08
CA GLU A 16 7.41 6.93 -12.28
C GLU A 16 8.62 6.00 -12.30
N SER A 17 8.65 5.00 -11.44
CA SER A 17 9.72 3.99 -11.42
C SER A 17 9.78 3.23 -12.74
N GLY A 18 8.62 2.84 -13.29
CA GLY A 18 8.52 2.23 -14.62
C GLY A 18 9.01 3.15 -15.74
N ALA A 19 8.58 4.41 -15.73
CA ALA A 19 9.01 5.41 -16.73
C ALA A 19 10.51 5.72 -16.64
N ARG A 20 11.08 5.78 -15.44
CA ARG A 20 12.53 5.97 -15.25
C ARG A 20 13.32 4.78 -15.77
N LEU A 21 12.85 3.56 -15.55
CA LEU A 21 13.46 2.36 -16.09
C LEU A 21 13.42 2.36 -17.61
N GLU A 22 12.28 2.63 -18.19
CA GLU A 22 12.10 2.73 -19.64
C GLU A 22 13.06 3.77 -20.25
N ASN A 23 13.12 4.96 -19.66
CA ASN A 23 14.05 5.99 -20.09
C ASN A 23 15.53 5.56 -19.98
N ALA A 24 15.89 4.85 -18.92
CA ALA A 24 17.26 4.36 -18.74
C ALA A 24 17.60 3.27 -19.77
N LEU A 25 16.66 2.40 -20.13
CA LEU A 25 16.87 1.36 -21.15
C LEU A 25 16.97 1.95 -22.55
N ILE A 26 16.15 2.95 -22.88
CA ILE A 26 16.16 3.59 -24.20
C ILE A 26 17.37 4.50 -24.37
N ASN A 27 17.67 5.33 -23.37
CA ASN A 27 18.67 6.41 -23.47
C ASN A 27 19.99 6.12 -22.75
N GLY A 28 20.15 4.96 -22.14
CA GLY A 28 21.34 4.56 -21.36
C GLY A 28 22.57 4.18 -22.20
N GLY A 29 22.57 4.44 -23.51
CA GLY A 29 23.74 4.24 -24.38
C GLY A 29 24.20 2.79 -24.54
N GLY A 30 23.33 1.80 -24.30
CA GLY A 30 23.65 0.39 -24.40
C GLY A 30 24.52 -0.18 -23.25
N ASN A 31 24.84 0.62 -22.26
CA ASN A 31 25.64 0.23 -21.09
C ASN A 31 24.80 -0.46 -19.99
N LEU A 32 23.50 -0.24 -19.96
CA LEU A 32 22.62 -0.93 -19.04
C LEU A 32 22.46 -2.39 -19.47
N LYS A 33 22.93 -3.31 -18.64
CA LYS A 33 22.92 -4.76 -18.93
C LYS A 33 21.87 -5.52 -18.11
N GLY A 34 21.26 -4.87 -17.15
CA GLY A 34 20.24 -5.46 -16.32
C GLY A 34 19.79 -4.52 -15.21
N ILE A 35 18.79 -4.93 -14.50
CA ILE A 35 18.29 -4.25 -13.31
C ILE A 35 18.33 -5.20 -12.13
N GLY A 36 18.41 -4.64 -10.95
CA GLY A 36 18.29 -5.36 -9.70
C GLY A 36 17.44 -4.58 -8.72
N SER A 37 16.93 -5.27 -7.73
CA SER A 37 16.12 -4.71 -6.68
C SER A 37 16.70 -5.12 -5.34
N THR A 38 16.84 -4.17 -4.42
CA THR A 38 17.26 -4.45 -3.04
C THR A 38 16.04 -4.37 -2.15
N LEU A 39 15.71 -5.49 -1.54
CA LEU A 39 14.61 -5.57 -0.58
C LEU A 39 15.16 -5.16 0.80
N GLU A 40 14.55 -4.18 1.43
CA GLU A 40 14.96 -3.74 2.77
C GLU A 40 14.26 -4.52 3.91
N GLY A 41 13.41 -5.48 3.59
CA GLY A 41 12.71 -6.30 4.57
C GLY A 41 11.92 -7.43 3.92
N LEU A 42 11.44 -8.35 4.75
CA LEU A 42 10.61 -9.49 4.32
C LEU A 42 9.15 -9.10 4.07
N ASP A 43 8.72 -7.96 4.62
CA ASP A 43 7.34 -7.46 4.53
C ASP A 43 7.11 -6.54 3.32
N VAL A 44 7.96 -6.63 2.31
CA VAL A 44 7.85 -5.80 1.12
C VAL A 44 6.70 -6.25 0.23
N MET A 45 6.02 -5.27 -0.32
CA MET A 45 4.93 -5.52 -1.25
C MET A 45 5.43 -6.11 -2.55
N GLN A 46 4.88 -7.24 -2.92
CA GLN A 46 5.24 -7.96 -4.13
C GLN A 46 4.94 -7.15 -5.40
N PHE A 47 3.81 -6.47 -5.44
CA PHE A 47 3.29 -5.79 -6.63
C PHE A 47 4.26 -4.82 -7.32
N PRO A 48 4.92 -3.86 -6.62
CA PRO A 48 5.87 -2.96 -7.27
C PRO A 48 7.03 -3.68 -7.94
N TYR A 49 7.49 -4.78 -7.36
CA TYR A 49 8.57 -5.59 -7.93
C TYR A 49 8.10 -6.35 -9.17
N GLU A 50 6.94 -6.98 -9.13
CA GLU A 50 6.37 -7.65 -10.30
C GLU A 50 6.24 -6.69 -11.48
N TYR A 51 5.73 -5.48 -11.22
CA TYR A 51 5.59 -4.48 -12.27
C TYR A 51 6.93 -4.01 -12.86
N ILE A 52 7.91 -3.69 -12.01
CA ILE A 52 9.23 -3.23 -12.48
C ILE A 52 9.99 -4.34 -13.21
N LEU A 53 9.91 -5.57 -12.73
CA LEU A 53 10.52 -6.70 -13.40
C LEU A 53 9.86 -7.00 -14.75
N GLU A 54 8.54 -6.89 -14.85
CA GLU A 54 7.83 -7.00 -16.12
C GLU A 54 8.31 -5.95 -17.14
N LYS A 55 8.39 -4.67 -16.70
CA LYS A 55 8.92 -3.58 -17.53
C LYS A 55 10.36 -3.83 -17.99
N ALA A 56 11.17 -4.52 -17.21
CA ALA A 56 12.54 -4.87 -17.60
C ALA A 56 12.59 -5.90 -18.74
N TRP A 57 11.60 -6.80 -18.81
CA TRP A 57 11.50 -7.79 -19.87
C TRP A 57 10.79 -7.27 -21.10
N ASN A 58 9.79 -6.42 -20.91
CA ASN A 58 8.93 -5.93 -21.98
C ASN A 58 8.65 -4.44 -21.81
N LEU A 59 9.39 -3.61 -22.53
CA LEU A 59 9.23 -2.15 -22.48
C LEU A 59 7.86 -1.66 -22.95
N ASN A 60 7.22 -2.41 -23.85
CA ASN A 60 5.94 -2.03 -24.46
C ASN A 60 4.74 -2.62 -23.72
N VAL A 61 4.85 -2.80 -22.41
CA VAL A 61 3.74 -3.30 -21.60
C VAL A 61 2.58 -2.29 -21.60
N ASP A 62 1.42 -2.74 -22.04
CA ASP A 62 0.16 -2.06 -21.78
C ASP A 62 -0.20 -2.25 -20.29
N ASP A 63 -0.01 -1.20 -19.52
CA ASP A 63 -0.23 -1.23 -18.07
C ASP A 63 -1.64 -1.68 -17.70
N ASN A 64 -2.67 -1.22 -18.40
CA ASN A 64 -4.05 -1.59 -18.09
C ASN A 64 -4.29 -3.08 -18.33
N LYS A 65 -3.83 -3.60 -19.44
CA LYS A 65 -3.96 -5.02 -19.78
C LYS A 65 -3.14 -5.88 -18.83
N TRP A 66 -1.94 -5.44 -18.46
CA TRP A 66 -1.11 -6.18 -17.52
C TRP A 66 -1.75 -6.26 -16.13
N ILE A 67 -2.31 -5.14 -15.63
CA ILE A 67 -3.05 -5.09 -14.37
C ILE A 67 -4.28 -6.01 -14.38
N GLU A 68 -5.02 -6.07 -15.48
CA GLU A 68 -6.14 -7.00 -15.60
C GLU A 68 -5.67 -8.46 -15.55
N CYS A 69 -4.58 -8.78 -16.24
CA CYS A 69 -3.99 -10.11 -16.20
C CYS A 69 -3.46 -10.46 -14.81
N LEU A 70 -2.86 -9.51 -14.09
CA LEU A 70 -2.44 -9.68 -12.70
C LEU A 70 -3.63 -10.02 -11.80
N ALA A 71 -4.68 -9.22 -11.87
CA ALA A 71 -5.90 -9.39 -11.08
C ALA A 71 -6.51 -10.78 -11.31
N ASP A 72 -6.66 -11.19 -12.56
CA ASP A 72 -7.21 -12.49 -12.93
C ASP A 72 -6.32 -13.66 -12.48
N ARG A 73 -4.99 -13.51 -12.58
CA ARG A 73 -4.02 -14.50 -12.13
C ARG A 73 -4.08 -14.70 -10.62
N HIS A 74 -4.18 -13.62 -9.85
CA HIS A 74 -4.26 -13.68 -8.41
C HIS A 74 -5.56 -14.33 -7.93
N VAL A 75 -6.71 -13.92 -8.47
CA VAL A 75 -8.00 -14.49 -8.07
C VAL A 75 -8.27 -15.87 -8.70
N GLY A 76 -7.62 -16.16 -9.83
CA GLY A 76 -7.74 -17.44 -10.54
C GLY A 76 -8.88 -17.52 -11.55
N CYS A 77 -9.58 -16.43 -11.79
CA CYS A 77 -10.63 -16.31 -12.80
C CYS A 77 -10.78 -14.85 -13.26
N VAL A 78 -11.53 -14.63 -14.33
CA VAL A 78 -11.89 -13.28 -14.77
C VAL A 78 -12.89 -12.68 -13.79
N SER A 79 -12.52 -11.57 -13.15
CA SER A 79 -13.36 -10.88 -12.17
C SER A 79 -13.30 -9.37 -12.36
N GLN A 80 -14.38 -8.79 -12.87
CA GLN A 80 -14.41 -7.35 -13.12
C GLN A 80 -14.25 -6.52 -11.84
N PRO A 81 -14.88 -6.84 -10.69
CA PRO A 81 -14.64 -6.11 -9.44
C PRO A 81 -13.16 -6.11 -9.03
N VAL A 82 -12.47 -7.26 -9.16
CA VAL A 82 -11.05 -7.37 -8.81
C VAL A 82 -10.17 -6.58 -9.79
N ARG A 83 -10.47 -6.62 -11.08
CA ARG A 83 -9.78 -5.79 -12.09
C ARG A 83 -9.93 -4.31 -11.79
N ASP A 84 -11.14 -3.86 -11.46
CA ASP A 84 -11.40 -2.46 -11.11
C ASP A 84 -10.67 -2.05 -9.82
N ALA A 85 -10.64 -2.91 -8.83
CA ALA A 85 -9.89 -2.70 -7.59
C ALA A 85 -8.39 -2.54 -7.88
N TRP A 86 -7.79 -3.43 -8.66
CA TRP A 86 -6.38 -3.37 -9.01
C TRP A 86 -6.03 -2.16 -9.87
N LYS A 87 -6.91 -1.74 -10.79
CA LYS A 87 -6.72 -0.48 -11.53
C LYS A 87 -6.67 0.74 -10.60
N ARG A 88 -7.53 0.80 -9.59
CA ARG A 88 -7.50 1.86 -8.58
C ARG A 88 -6.25 1.78 -7.70
N LEU A 89 -5.85 0.58 -7.25
CA LEU A 89 -4.59 0.40 -6.53
C LEU A 89 -3.41 0.95 -7.35
N PHE A 90 -3.31 0.58 -8.60
CA PHE A 90 -2.23 1.00 -9.47
C PHE A 90 -2.23 2.50 -9.74
N ASN A 91 -3.40 3.07 -10.08
CA ASN A 91 -3.50 4.46 -10.53
C ASN A 91 -3.45 5.48 -9.40
N ASP A 92 -4.05 5.14 -8.25
CA ASP A 92 -4.33 6.12 -7.20
C ASP A 92 -3.51 5.88 -5.93
N ILE A 93 -3.25 4.62 -5.60
CA ILE A 93 -2.58 4.24 -4.36
C ILE A 93 -1.07 4.03 -4.59
N TYR A 94 -0.69 3.10 -5.45
CA TYR A 94 0.72 2.80 -5.74
C TYR A 94 1.42 3.87 -6.59
N ALA A 95 0.67 4.78 -7.20
CA ALA A 95 1.22 5.94 -7.90
C ALA A 95 1.76 7.01 -6.95
N GLN A 96 1.42 6.95 -5.66
CA GLN A 96 1.81 7.98 -4.70
C GLN A 96 3.24 7.81 -4.22
N VAL A 97 3.92 8.96 -4.06
CA VAL A 97 5.26 9.00 -3.47
C VAL A 97 5.13 8.89 -1.96
N PRO A 98 5.83 7.96 -1.31
CA PRO A 98 5.85 7.90 0.14
C PRO A 98 6.49 9.18 0.70
N ARG A 99 5.73 9.95 1.47
CA ARG A 99 6.25 11.19 2.07
C ARG A 99 6.81 10.99 3.47
N THR A 100 6.27 10.09 4.24
CA THR A 100 6.80 9.66 5.54
C THR A 100 6.20 8.32 5.90
N LEU A 101 7.08 7.46 6.29
CA LEU A 101 6.79 6.09 6.46
C LEU A 101 6.63 5.79 7.91
N GLY A 102 5.50 5.43 8.20
CA GLY A 102 5.30 4.78 9.43
C GLY A 102 4.14 3.85 9.23
N THR A 103 4.45 2.63 9.14
CA THR A 103 3.49 1.58 9.42
C THR A 103 3.25 1.55 10.91
N LEU A 104 2.10 1.06 11.28
CA LEU A 104 1.74 0.88 12.68
C LEU A 104 2.84 0.17 13.50
N PRO A 105 3.51 -0.90 13.00
CA PRO A 105 4.62 -1.54 13.70
C PRO A 105 5.84 -0.66 13.97
N GLY A 106 6.06 0.35 13.14
CA GLY A 106 7.16 1.32 13.32
C GLY A 106 6.83 2.45 14.28
N TYR A 107 5.62 2.48 14.83
CA TYR A 107 5.18 3.54 15.70
C TYR A 107 5.70 3.35 17.11
N ARG A 108 6.38 4.37 17.63
CA ARG A 108 6.67 4.42 19.06
C ARG A 108 5.48 5.05 19.76
N PRO A 109 4.83 4.36 20.73
CA PRO A 109 3.78 4.95 21.53
C PRO A 109 4.32 6.20 22.24
N ALA A 110 3.70 7.33 22.04
CA ALA A 110 4.05 8.57 22.71
C ALA A 110 2.81 9.44 22.89
N LEU A 111 2.73 10.09 24.05
CA LEU A 111 1.64 10.99 24.41
C LEU A 111 1.91 12.45 24.05
N ASN A 112 3.02 12.76 23.39
CA ASN A 112 3.40 14.13 23.10
C ASN A 112 3.42 14.42 21.60
N LYS A 113 3.18 15.69 21.29
CA LYS A 113 3.10 16.23 19.90
C LYS A 113 4.36 16.03 19.07
N ASN A 114 5.50 15.78 19.70
CA ASN A 114 6.79 15.67 19.01
C ASN A 114 7.04 14.28 18.40
N SER A 115 6.25 13.29 18.75
CA SER A 115 6.35 11.96 18.15
C SER A 115 5.82 11.91 16.72
N GLU A 116 5.26 12.98 16.18
CA GLU A 116 4.24 12.88 15.19
C GLU A 116 4.16 13.96 14.17
N LYS A 117 5.26 14.27 13.54
CA LYS A 117 5.15 14.81 12.19
C LYS A 117 4.77 13.70 11.23
N ARG A 118 3.64 13.04 11.50
CA ARG A 118 3.05 12.21 10.48
C ARG A 118 2.24 13.08 9.59
N THR A 119 2.71 13.14 8.43
CA THR A 119 1.96 13.59 7.30
C THR A 119 0.76 12.68 7.12
N SER A 120 -0.37 13.27 6.80
CA SER A 120 -1.55 12.58 6.31
C SER A 120 -1.18 11.51 5.27
N ASN A 121 -1.94 10.45 5.21
CA ASN A 121 -1.88 9.53 4.10
C ASN A 121 -1.91 10.31 2.78
N VAL A 122 -1.09 9.90 1.83
CA VAL A 122 -1.05 10.52 0.50
C VAL A 122 -2.27 10.19 -0.34
N TYR A 123 -3.13 9.30 0.14
CA TYR A 123 -4.41 8.90 -0.45
C TYR A 123 -5.48 8.80 0.64
N SER A 124 -6.74 8.82 0.23
CA SER A 124 -7.90 8.69 1.13
C SER A 124 -8.05 7.26 1.63
N ASN A 125 -8.20 7.08 2.96
CA ASN A 125 -8.50 5.76 3.51
C ASN A 125 -9.92 5.28 3.11
N VAL A 126 -10.83 6.20 2.82
CA VAL A 126 -12.15 5.85 2.30
C VAL A 126 -12.03 5.19 0.91
N GLU A 127 -11.18 5.74 0.04
CA GLU A 127 -10.93 5.16 -1.27
C GLU A 127 -10.27 3.79 -1.16
N LEU A 128 -9.31 3.62 -0.26
CA LEU A 128 -8.68 2.32 -0.01
C LEU A 128 -9.68 1.29 0.55
N LEU A 129 -10.59 1.71 1.43
CA LEU A 129 -11.67 0.86 1.93
C LEU A 129 -12.61 0.41 0.82
N GLU A 130 -12.95 1.29 -0.13
CA GLU A 130 -13.77 0.92 -1.30
C GLU A 130 -13.04 -0.08 -2.21
N VAL A 131 -11.72 0.07 -2.37
CA VAL A 131 -10.91 -0.93 -3.09
C VAL A 131 -10.98 -2.28 -2.38
N TRP A 132 -10.81 -2.31 -1.06
CA TRP A 132 -10.89 -3.53 -0.26
C TRP A 132 -12.27 -4.20 -0.34
N ARG A 133 -13.35 -3.42 -0.33
CA ARG A 133 -14.71 -3.93 -0.54
C ARG A 133 -14.86 -4.61 -1.90
N LYS A 134 -14.38 -3.97 -2.98
CA LYS A 134 -14.41 -4.56 -4.32
C LYS A 134 -13.60 -5.85 -4.41
N LEU A 135 -12.45 -5.95 -3.76
CA LEU A 135 -11.70 -7.20 -3.67
C LEU A 135 -12.52 -8.30 -2.98
N ASN A 136 -13.31 -7.96 -1.95
CA ASN A 136 -14.18 -8.92 -1.27
C ASN A 136 -15.40 -9.39 -2.07
N GLU A 137 -15.73 -8.75 -3.20
CA GLU A 137 -16.73 -9.23 -4.16
C GLU A 137 -16.23 -10.41 -5.02
N ALA A 138 -14.95 -10.77 -4.91
CA ALA A 138 -14.38 -11.90 -5.64
C ALA A 138 -15.05 -13.23 -5.28
N PRO A 139 -15.04 -14.21 -6.19
CA PRO A 139 -15.52 -15.56 -5.92
C PRO A 139 -14.85 -16.17 -4.68
N SER A 140 -15.58 -17.06 -4.01
CA SER A 140 -15.15 -17.68 -2.74
C SER A 140 -13.92 -18.56 -2.84
N ASP A 141 -13.63 -19.12 -4.02
CA ASP A 141 -12.43 -19.94 -4.26
C ASP A 141 -11.22 -19.04 -4.47
N ARG A 142 -10.62 -18.63 -3.36
CA ARG A 142 -9.55 -17.66 -3.32
C ARG A 142 -8.18 -18.33 -3.28
N ARG A 143 -7.35 -18.08 -4.29
CA ARG A 143 -5.94 -18.50 -4.32
C ARG A 143 -5.14 -17.77 -3.24
N ASP A 144 -4.00 -18.34 -2.85
CA ASP A 144 -3.15 -17.75 -1.80
C ASP A 144 -2.62 -16.36 -2.17
N ALA A 145 -2.28 -16.13 -3.45
CA ALA A 145 -1.90 -14.80 -3.93
C ALA A 145 -3.01 -13.75 -3.67
N PHE A 146 -4.25 -14.11 -3.95
CA PHE A 146 -5.38 -13.23 -3.73
C PHE A 146 -5.71 -13.03 -2.23
N ARG A 147 -5.52 -14.06 -1.42
CA ARG A 147 -5.63 -13.93 0.04
C ARG A 147 -4.60 -12.95 0.58
N LEU A 148 -3.37 -13.00 0.05
CA LEU A 148 -2.32 -12.05 0.41
C LEU A 148 -2.71 -10.62 0.03
N ASP A 149 -3.29 -10.40 -1.14
CA ASP A 149 -3.81 -9.09 -1.55
C ASP A 149 -4.85 -8.55 -0.58
N LEU A 150 -5.84 -9.39 -0.21
CA LEU A 150 -6.88 -9.02 0.74
C LEU A 150 -6.33 -8.65 2.10
N ILE A 151 -5.39 -9.44 2.62
CA ILE A 151 -4.73 -9.20 3.91
C ILE A 151 -3.93 -7.90 3.83
N THR A 152 -3.15 -7.72 2.78
CA THR A 152 -2.27 -6.56 2.62
C THR A 152 -3.06 -5.26 2.55
N VAL A 153 -4.12 -5.23 1.72
CA VAL A 153 -4.98 -4.05 1.62
C VAL A 153 -5.78 -3.82 2.90
N GLY A 154 -6.34 -4.89 3.50
CA GLY A 154 -7.09 -4.81 4.74
C GLY A 154 -6.25 -4.29 5.92
N ARG A 155 -5.03 -4.80 6.07
CA ARG A 155 -4.08 -4.31 7.09
C ARG A 155 -3.77 -2.83 6.91
N GLN A 156 -3.61 -2.37 5.67
CA GLN A 156 -3.38 -0.95 5.42
C GLN A 156 -4.59 -0.08 5.77
N VAL A 157 -5.81 -0.54 5.43
CA VAL A 157 -7.06 0.14 5.82
C VAL A 157 -7.15 0.28 7.34
N LEU A 158 -6.91 -0.83 8.07
CA LEU A 158 -6.96 -0.84 9.53
C LEU A 158 -5.84 0.02 10.15
N GLY A 159 -4.63 -0.06 9.60
CA GLY A 159 -3.52 0.76 10.05
C GLY A 159 -3.77 2.26 9.88
N ASN A 160 -4.34 2.66 8.75
CA ASN A 160 -4.73 4.05 8.51
C ASN A 160 -5.84 4.49 9.49
N TYR A 161 -6.83 3.64 9.70
CA TYR A 161 -7.91 3.90 10.63
C TYR A 161 -7.43 4.01 12.08
N PHE A 162 -6.47 3.16 12.48
CA PHE A 162 -5.83 3.28 13.80
C PHE A 162 -5.20 4.65 14.01
N LEU A 163 -4.58 5.22 12.98
CA LEU A 163 -3.97 6.54 13.08
C LEU A 163 -5.01 7.64 13.27
N ASP A 164 -6.16 7.54 12.61
CA ASP A 164 -7.27 8.48 12.80
C ASP A 164 -7.80 8.42 14.24
N VAL A 165 -8.02 7.20 14.75
CA VAL A 165 -8.46 6.98 16.15
C VAL A 165 -7.41 7.47 17.14
N LYS A 166 -6.12 7.29 16.84
CA LYS A 166 -5.04 7.81 17.67
C LYS A 166 -5.03 9.34 17.71
N MET A 167 -5.26 10.01 16.60
CA MET A 167 -5.38 11.47 16.60
C MET A 167 -6.56 11.97 17.45
N GLU A 168 -7.66 11.24 17.45
CA GLU A 168 -8.79 11.52 18.36
C GLU A 168 -8.39 11.30 19.82
N PHE A 169 -7.71 10.21 20.13
CA PHE A 169 -7.20 9.92 21.46
C PHE A 169 -6.30 11.05 21.98
N ASP A 170 -5.37 11.54 21.16
CA ASP A 170 -4.46 12.64 21.54
C ASP A 170 -5.24 13.94 21.85
N ARG A 171 -6.29 14.25 21.08
CA ARG A 171 -7.18 15.40 21.37
C ARG A 171 -7.90 15.26 22.71
N MET A 172 -8.36 14.04 23.03
CA MET A 172 -9.02 13.75 24.32
C MET A 172 -8.06 13.87 25.50
N VAL A 173 -6.78 13.46 25.31
CA VAL A 173 -5.73 13.68 26.33
C VAL A 173 -5.54 15.17 26.60
N GLU A 174 -5.45 15.99 25.55
CA GLU A 174 -5.31 17.44 25.67
C GLU A 174 -6.52 18.09 26.36
N ALA A 175 -7.73 17.61 26.02
CA ALA A 175 -8.98 18.07 26.63
C ALA A 175 -9.21 17.55 28.04
N LYS A 176 -8.41 16.58 28.53
CA LYS A 176 -8.59 15.89 29.80
C LYS A 176 -9.96 15.17 29.94
N ASP A 177 -10.49 14.71 28.80
CA ASP A 177 -11.73 13.93 28.76
C ASP A 177 -11.45 12.45 29.05
N TYR A 178 -11.34 12.12 30.33
CA TYR A 178 -10.97 10.78 30.78
C TYR A 178 -12.02 9.71 30.44
N GLN A 179 -13.28 10.09 30.30
CA GLN A 179 -14.35 9.16 29.95
C GLN A 179 -14.24 8.74 28.48
N ALA A 180 -14.06 9.70 27.58
CA ALA A 180 -13.87 9.45 26.16
C ALA A 180 -12.54 8.72 25.89
N LEU A 181 -11.47 9.04 26.63
CA LEU A 181 -10.17 8.36 26.55
C LEU A 181 -10.29 6.85 26.74
N LYS A 182 -11.07 6.39 27.72
CA LYS A 182 -11.24 4.95 27.98
C LYS A 182 -11.86 4.25 26.77
N ALA A 183 -12.95 4.79 26.24
CA ALA A 183 -13.65 4.23 25.08
C ALA A 183 -12.75 4.21 23.83
N CYS A 184 -12.04 5.30 23.59
CA CYS A 184 -11.10 5.41 22.47
C CYS A 184 -9.92 4.42 22.60
N GLY A 185 -9.39 4.24 23.81
CA GLY A 185 -8.34 3.27 24.10
C GLY A 185 -8.76 1.81 23.86
N GLU A 186 -9.99 1.45 24.23
CA GLU A 186 -10.52 0.10 23.93
C GLU A 186 -10.67 -0.11 22.42
N LYS A 187 -11.17 0.89 21.69
CA LYS A 187 -11.25 0.84 20.22
C LYS A 187 -9.87 0.66 19.56
N MET A 188 -8.84 1.35 20.06
CA MET A 188 -7.48 1.15 19.57
C MET A 188 -6.99 -0.27 19.80
N LYS A 189 -7.29 -0.88 20.95
CA LYS A 189 -6.93 -2.27 21.24
C LYS A 189 -7.65 -3.25 20.31
N GLU A 190 -8.94 -3.03 20.03
CA GLU A 190 -9.69 -3.84 19.07
C GLU A 190 -9.03 -3.83 17.70
N ILE A 191 -8.70 -2.65 17.16
CA ILE A 191 -8.01 -2.55 15.87
C ILE A 191 -6.66 -3.28 15.88
N LEU A 192 -5.90 -3.19 16.98
CA LEU A 192 -4.61 -3.89 17.09
C LEU A 192 -4.77 -5.42 17.16
N ASN A 193 -5.87 -5.92 17.71
CA ASN A 193 -6.15 -7.35 17.73
C ASN A 193 -6.59 -7.89 16.37
N ASP A 194 -7.14 -7.04 15.51
CA ASP A 194 -7.59 -7.39 14.16
C ASP A 194 -6.46 -7.30 13.12
N LEU A 195 -5.33 -6.67 13.45
CA LEU A 195 -4.12 -6.51 12.62
C LEU A 195 -3.17 -7.70 12.73
#